data_c53311295665a51ee6367f9138dcb369
#
_entry.id   c53311295665a51ee6367f9138dcb369
#
_cell.length_a   1.000
_cell.length_b   1.000
_cell.length_c   1.000
_cell.angle_alpha   90.00
_cell.angle_beta   90.00
_cell.angle_gamma   90.00
#
_symmetry.space_group_name_H-M   'P 1'
#
loop_
_entity.id
_entity.type
_entity.pdbx_description
1 polymer ?
#
loop_
_entity_poly.entity_id
_entity_poly.type
_entity_poly.pdbx_seq_one_letter_code
_entity_poly.pdbx_strand_id
1 'polypeptide(L)'
;MLRTLSTGKVFTTLDLRGAYNLLRIKEGDEPKTSFITKYGQFEFLVMPFELANAPAQFQRMMNALFRDVVGKHVLVYLDDIVIYSDTMDEHVKQVQSVLGVLRDNGLYCKAEKCHFYQTEIKYLGYIISSNGIRMDPSKISAVQEWPTPRKVRDLQVFLGFTNFYRSLIKDYSNMTCHLTKLFKKDSLFVWGPEQEKSLQALKDAFAHSDFLTHPDETRPFIVETDASDYAISGVLSQYDDTDVLRPIAFYARQMNSAERNYEIYDKELLAVVDSFKHWRHFLQGGHHPVTVLCDHKNFGVFHDNKETHSTSGTLVS
;
A
#
# COMPACT_ATOMS: atom_id res chain seq x y z
N MET A 1 -2.34 6.89 1.53
CA MET A 1 -2.30 7.30 0.11
C MET A 1 -3.42 6.67 -0.71
N LEU A 2 -3.50 5.34 -0.92
CA LEU A 2 -4.61 4.72 -1.69
C LEU A 2 -5.99 4.89 -1.03
N ARG A 3 -6.05 5.07 0.27
CA ARG A 3 -7.29 5.23 1.05
C ARG A 3 -8.01 6.54 0.81
N THR A 4 -7.30 7.62 0.51
CA THR A 4 -7.92 8.90 0.17
C THR A 4 -8.67 8.86 -1.15
N LEU A 5 -8.44 7.83 -1.97
CA LEU A 5 -9.20 7.57 -3.20
C LEU A 5 -10.57 6.93 -2.97
N SER A 6 -10.86 6.52 -1.72
CA SER A 6 -12.11 5.80 -1.37
C SER A 6 -13.40 6.60 -1.61
N THR A 7 -13.31 7.92 -1.60
CA THR A 7 -14.47 8.79 -1.83
C THR A 7 -14.71 9.12 -3.31
N GLY A 8 -13.76 8.78 -4.19
CA GLY A 8 -13.84 9.15 -5.59
C GLY A 8 -14.71 8.21 -6.42
N LYS A 9 -15.59 8.78 -7.26
CA LYS A 9 -16.36 8.06 -8.31
C LYS A 9 -15.86 8.35 -9.71
N VAL A 10 -15.20 9.48 -9.90
CA VAL A 10 -14.61 9.91 -11.16
C VAL A 10 -13.13 10.20 -10.93
N PHE A 11 -12.30 9.72 -11.85
CA PHE A 11 -10.84 9.79 -11.72
C PHE A 11 -10.21 10.36 -13.00
N THR A 12 -9.11 11.09 -12.83
CA THR A 12 -8.22 11.49 -13.92
C THR A 12 -6.79 11.19 -13.52
N THR A 13 -6.03 10.55 -14.40
CA THR A 13 -4.59 10.33 -14.21
C THR A 13 -3.82 11.17 -15.20
N LEU A 14 -2.77 11.84 -14.70
CA LEU A 14 -1.84 12.64 -15.50
C LEU A 14 -0.43 12.11 -15.33
N ASP A 15 0.28 11.89 -16.45
CA ASP A 15 1.72 11.50 -16.50
C ASP A 15 2.53 12.72 -16.95
N LEU A 16 3.50 13.14 -16.15
CA LEU A 16 4.30 14.33 -16.47
C LEU A 16 5.41 13.98 -17.46
N ARG A 17 5.64 14.89 -18.41
CA ARG A 17 6.70 14.75 -19.42
C ARG A 17 8.03 15.26 -18.90
N GLY A 18 9.04 14.39 -18.82
CA GLY A 18 10.42 14.79 -18.50
C GLY A 18 10.55 15.50 -17.15
N ALA A 19 9.74 15.11 -16.18
CA ALA A 19 9.50 15.82 -14.93
C ALA A 19 10.78 16.18 -14.17
N TYR A 20 11.74 15.26 -14.07
CA TYR A 20 12.99 15.49 -13.36
C TYR A 20 13.84 16.59 -14.00
N ASN A 21 13.88 16.67 -15.33
CA ASN A 21 14.65 17.67 -16.08
C ASN A 21 14.08 19.10 -15.97
N LEU A 22 12.93 19.27 -15.31
CA LEU A 22 12.33 20.58 -15.04
C LEU A 22 12.90 21.24 -13.78
N LEU A 23 13.56 20.46 -12.92
CA LEU A 23 14.25 20.96 -11.73
C LEU A 23 15.69 21.38 -12.08
N ARG A 24 16.03 22.63 -11.82
CA ARG A 24 17.40 23.09 -11.96
C ARG A 24 18.28 22.59 -10.81
N ILE A 25 19.51 22.26 -11.13
CA ILE A 25 20.57 22.08 -10.14
C ILE A 25 20.81 23.43 -9.46
N LYS A 26 21.03 23.38 -8.15
CA LYS A 26 21.36 24.58 -7.39
C LYS A 26 22.66 25.17 -7.91
N GLU A 27 22.69 26.48 -8.09
CA GLU A 27 23.88 27.21 -8.53
C GLU A 27 25.09 26.90 -7.63
N GLY A 28 26.21 26.53 -8.22
CA GLY A 28 27.43 26.06 -7.55
C GLY A 28 27.44 24.56 -7.19
N ASP A 29 26.37 23.82 -7.43
CA ASP A 29 26.30 22.36 -7.24
C ASP A 29 26.42 21.57 -8.57
N GLU A 30 26.47 22.28 -9.75
CA GLU A 30 26.58 21.68 -11.07
C GLU A 30 27.83 20.78 -11.19
N PRO A 31 28.99 21.13 -10.64
CA PRO A 31 30.21 20.29 -10.73
C PRO A 31 30.02 18.89 -10.11
N LYS A 32 29.09 18.74 -9.14
CA LYS A 32 28.75 17.43 -8.53
C LYS A 32 28.10 16.47 -9.51
N THR A 33 27.59 16.96 -10.62
CA THR A 33 26.95 16.19 -11.69
C THR A 33 27.87 15.94 -12.87
N SER A 34 29.14 16.28 -12.76
CA SER A 34 30.13 16.17 -13.85
C SER A 34 30.26 14.75 -14.38
N PHE A 35 30.34 14.61 -15.69
CA PHE A 35 30.63 13.36 -16.39
C PHE A 35 31.58 13.60 -17.55
N ILE A 36 32.36 12.58 -17.89
CA ILE A 36 33.36 12.64 -18.92
C ILE A 36 32.92 11.84 -20.14
N THR A 37 33.08 12.41 -21.31
CA THR A 37 32.83 11.76 -22.59
C THR A 37 34.09 11.90 -23.50
N LYS A 38 34.09 11.25 -24.66
CA LYS A 38 35.12 11.45 -25.67
C LYS A 38 35.22 12.89 -26.21
N TYR A 39 34.21 13.73 -25.95
CA TYR A 39 34.13 15.12 -26.38
C TYR A 39 34.51 16.12 -25.28
N GLY A 40 34.81 15.65 -24.08
CA GLY A 40 35.16 16.48 -22.93
C GLY A 40 34.33 16.18 -21.67
N GLN A 41 34.51 17.05 -20.70
CA GLN A 41 33.78 17.03 -19.45
C GLN A 41 32.54 17.93 -19.55
N PHE A 42 31.41 17.44 -19.04
CA PHE A 42 30.14 18.15 -19.04
C PHE A 42 29.52 18.08 -17.66
N GLU A 43 28.59 19.00 -17.39
CA GLU A 43 27.82 19.11 -16.15
C GLU A 43 26.36 19.30 -16.49
N PHE A 44 25.46 18.82 -15.63
CA PHE A 44 24.04 19.04 -15.79
C PHE A 44 23.63 20.38 -15.15
N LEU A 45 22.88 21.18 -15.89
CA LEU A 45 22.20 22.38 -15.37
C LEU A 45 20.81 22.04 -14.78
N VAL A 46 20.26 20.88 -15.12
CA VAL A 46 18.98 20.37 -14.67
C VAL A 46 19.18 18.98 -14.06
N MET A 47 18.25 18.57 -13.20
CA MET A 47 18.36 17.31 -12.49
C MET A 47 18.26 16.12 -13.46
N PRO A 48 19.33 15.35 -13.67
CA PRO A 48 19.29 14.15 -14.50
C PRO A 48 18.58 13.01 -13.76
N PHE A 49 18.17 12.00 -14.53
CA PHE A 49 17.77 10.71 -13.97
C PHE A 49 18.94 10.09 -13.19
N GLU A 50 18.61 9.24 -12.21
CA GLU A 50 19.58 8.44 -11.40
C GLU A 50 20.35 9.20 -10.31
N LEU A 51 20.16 10.48 -10.11
CA LEU A 51 20.62 11.09 -8.86
C LEU A 51 19.88 10.49 -7.68
N ALA A 52 20.62 10.03 -6.67
CA ALA A 52 20.06 9.30 -5.52
C ALA A 52 18.93 10.05 -4.79
N ASN A 53 18.97 11.38 -4.75
CA ASN A 53 17.98 12.23 -4.12
C ASN A 53 16.94 12.84 -5.09
N ALA A 54 17.01 12.56 -6.38
CA ALA A 54 16.12 13.13 -7.39
C ALA A 54 14.64 12.86 -7.09
N PRO A 55 14.21 11.61 -6.78
CA PRO A 55 12.81 11.34 -6.46
C PRO A 55 12.30 12.13 -5.27
N ALA A 56 13.12 12.24 -4.21
CA ALA A 56 12.73 12.97 -3.00
C ALA A 56 12.60 14.48 -3.23
N GLN A 57 13.50 15.08 -4.02
CA GLN A 57 13.44 16.51 -4.36
C GLN A 57 12.24 16.81 -5.26
N PHE A 58 12.00 15.94 -6.26
CA PHE A 58 10.84 16.08 -7.13
C PHE A 58 9.53 15.97 -6.34
N GLN A 59 9.39 14.95 -5.50
CA GLN A 59 8.20 14.79 -4.63
C GLN A 59 7.99 15.99 -3.71
N ARG A 60 9.08 16.57 -3.17
CA ARG A 60 9.00 17.79 -2.34
C ARG A 60 8.44 18.98 -3.12
N MET A 61 8.93 19.19 -4.35
CA MET A 61 8.41 20.24 -5.24
C MET A 61 6.92 20.03 -5.51
N MET A 62 6.52 18.82 -5.91
CA MET A 62 5.13 18.50 -6.20
C MET A 62 4.22 18.69 -4.98
N ASN A 63 4.67 18.26 -3.80
CA ASN A 63 3.94 18.50 -2.55
C ASN A 63 3.80 19.99 -2.21
N ALA A 64 4.77 20.81 -2.58
CA ALA A 64 4.70 22.26 -2.39
C ALA A 64 3.71 22.92 -3.37
N LEU A 65 3.74 22.51 -4.65
CA LEU A 65 2.84 23.03 -5.69
C LEU A 65 1.36 22.69 -5.41
N PHE A 66 1.10 21.50 -4.91
CA PHE A 66 -0.25 21.00 -4.66
C PHE A 66 -0.62 20.97 -3.17
N ARG A 67 0.09 21.73 -2.30
CA ARG A 67 -0.08 21.73 -0.84
C ARG A 67 -1.53 21.80 -0.38
N ASP A 68 -2.33 22.65 -1.02
CA ASP A 68 -3.70 22.95 -0.58
C ASP A 68 -4.72 21.88 -1.02
N VAL A 69 -4.36 21.02 -1.96
CA VAL A 69 -5.26 20.06 -2.60
C VAL A 69 -4.82 18.59 -2.46
N VAL A 70 -3.53 18.34 -2.15
CA VAL A 70 -3.03 16.98 -1.89
C VAL A 70 -3.73 16.39 -0.67
N GLY A 71 -4.23 15.16 -0.82
CA GLY A 71 -4.97 14.43 0.21
C GLY A 71 -6.45 14.79 0.32
N LYS A 72 -6.92 15.84 -0.39
CA LYS A 72 -8.33 16.20 -0.47
C LYS A 72 -9.00 15.63 -1.73
N HIS A 73 -8.45 15.93 -2.89
CA HIS A 73 -8.93 15.48 -4.20
C HIS A 73 -7.80 15.26 -5.22
N VAL A 74 -6.54 15.39 -4.79
CA VAL A 74 -5.35 15.15 -5.61
C VAL A 74 -4.39 14.26 -4.85
N LEU A 75 -3.88 13.23 -5.50
CA LEU A 75 -2.72 12.46 -5.04
C LEU A 75 -1.58 12.65 -6.02
N VAL A 76 -0.39 12.78 -5.48
CA VAL A 76 0.83 12.92 -6.27
C VAL A 76 1.86 11.91 -5.78
N TYR A 77 2.36 11.12 -6.69
CA TYR A 77 3.47 10.21 -6.45
C TYR A 77 4.46 10.32 -7.59
N LEU A 78 5.55 11.05 -7.34
CA LEU A 78 6.52 11.41 -8.36
C LEU A 78 5.84 12.11 -9.55
N ASP A 79 5.97 11.54 -10.75
CA ASP A 79 5.40 12.04 -12.01
C ASP A 79 3.94 11.62 -12.26
N ASP A 80 3.39 10.73 -11.43
CA ASP A 80 2.01 10.30 -11.50
C ASP A 80 1.08 11.18 -10.63
N ILE A 81 0.12 11.85 -11.24
CA ILE A 81 -0.90 12.65 -10.54
C ILE A 81 -2.26 11.98 -10.75
N VAL A 82 -3.00 11.79 -9.65
CA VAL A 82 -4.38 11.32 -9.67
C VAL A 82 -5.28 12.40 -9.10
N ILE A 83 -6.33 12.74 -9.84
CA ILE A 83 -7.42 13.63 -9.42
C ILE A 83 -8.65 12.76 -9.23
N TYR A 84 -9.38 12.93 -8.14
CA TYR A 84 -10.59 12.14 -7.85
C TYR A 84 -11.68 13.01 -7.25
N SER A 85 -12.94 12.68 -7.54
CA SER A 85 -14.11 13.47 -7.13
C SER A 85 -15.35 12.59 -7.06
N ASP A 86 -16.36 13.02 -6.32
CA ASP A 86 -17.64 12.34 -6.23
C ASP A 86 -18.55 12.62 -7.42
N THR A 87 -18.46 13.84 -7.97
CA THR A 87 -19.31 14.30 -9.07
C THR A 87 -18.50 14.76 -10.27
N MET A 88 -19.08 14.66 -11.47
CA MET A 88 -18.43 15.09 -12.71
C MET A 88 -18.19 16.61 -12.72
N ASP A 89 -19.14 17.41 -12.22
CA ASP A 89 -19.03 18.88 -12.24
C ASP A 89 -17.89 19.40 -11.36
N GLU A 90 -17.70 18.79 -10.19
CA GLU A 90 -16.55 19.07 -9.32
C GLU A 90 -15.25 18.61 -9.99
N HIS A 91 -15.30 17.42 -10.60
CA HIS A 91 -14.12 16.83 -11.25
C HIS A 91 -13.56 17.73 -12.35
N VAL A 92 -14.43 18.27 -13.22
CA VAL A 92 -14.03 19.19 -14.28
C VAL A 92 -13.30 20.42 -13.70
N LYS A 93 -13.84 21.02 -12.64
CA LYS A 93 -13.22 22.19 -11.97
C LYS A 93 -11.86 21.86 -11.37
N GLN A 94 -11.76 20.69 -10.71
CA GLN A 94 -10.53 20.23 -10.08
C GLN A 94 -9.45 19.92 -11.13
N VAL A 95 -9.81 19.25 -12.23
CA VAL A 95 -8.89 18.99 -13.36
C VAL A 95 -8.39 20.29 -13.97
N GLN A 96 -9.27 21.26 -14.21
CA GLN A 96 -8.89 22.59 -14.73
C GLN A 96 -7.93 23.31 -13.77
N SER A 97 -8.19 23.27 -12.47
CA SER A 97 -7.32 23.85 -11.45
C SER A 97 -5.92 23.21 -11.45
N VAL A 98 -5.84 21.87 -11.47
CA VAL A 98 -4.58 21.14 -11.50
C VAL A 98 -3.79 21.45 -12.78
N LEU A 99 -4.45 21.44 -13.95
CA LEU A 99 -3.81 21.78 -15.22
C LEU A 99 -3.35 23.25 -15.25
N GLY A 100 -4.08 24.16 -14.60
CA GLY A 100 -3.66 25.54 -14.40
C GLY A 100 -2.35 25.64 -13.61
N VAL A 101 -2.28 24.96 -12.45
CA VAL A 101 -1.04 24.91 -11.62
C VAL A 101 0.13 24.36 -12.42
N LEU A 102 -0.08 23.26 -13.17
CA LEU A 102 0.98 22.67 -14.00
C LEU A 102 1.46 23.65 -15.06
N ARG A 103 0.56 24.28 -15.82
CA ARG A 103 0.89 25.27 -16.85
C ARG A 103 1.68 26.44 -16.28
N ASP A 104 1.23 27.00 -15.17
CA ASP A 104 1.81 28.21 -14.57
C ASP A 104 3.21 27.93 -13.99
N ASN A 105 3.54 26.66 -13.75
CA ASN A 105 4.87 26.19 -13.32
C ASN A 105 5.68 25.52 -14.45
N GLY A 106 5.26 25.58 -15.69
CA GLY A 106 5.97 25.03 -16.85
C GLY A 106 6.06 23.50 -16.85
N LEU A 107 5.12 22.82 -16.18
CA LEU A 107 5.02 21.36 -16.14
C LEU A 107 4.08 20.87 -17.25
N TYR A 108 4.56 19.92 -18.02
CA TYR A 108 3.81 19.41 -19.19
C TYR A 108 3.45 17.95 -18.98
N CYS A 109 2.24 17.59 -19.46
CA CYS A 109 1.76 16.21 -19.44
C CYS A 109 2.00 15.54 -20.81
N LYS A 110 2.16 14.20 -20.80
CA LYS A 110 2.09 13.36 -22.00
C LYS A 110 0.64 13.00 -22.28
N ALA A 111 0.02 13.67 -23.23
CA ALA A 111 -1.42 13.53 -23.52
C ALA A 111 -1.83 12.06 -23.78
N GLU A 112 -0.96 11.29 -24.45
CA GLU A 112 -1.18 9.88 -24.77
C GLU A 112 -1.18 8.95 -23.56
N LYS A 113 -0.68 9.42 -22.42
CA LYS A 113 -0.64 8.68 -21.14
C LYS A 113 -1.61 9.22 -20.09
N CYS A 114 -2.30 10.31 -20.43
CA CYS A 114 -3.31 10.89 -19.55
C CYS A 114 -4.67 10.24 -19.81
N HIS A 115 -5.34 9.86 -18.73
CA HIS A 115 -6.69 9.30 -18.81
C HIS A 115 -7.65 10.19 -18.04
N PHE A 116 -8.61 10.79 -18.74
CA PHE A 116 -9.57 11.74 -18.18
C PHE A 116 -10.93 11.09 -17.92
N TYR A 117 -11.59 11.48 -16.84
CA TYR A 117 -12.99 11.15 -16.54
C TYR A 117 -13.29 9.66 -16.53
N GLN A 118 -12.38 8.89 -15.91
CA GLN A 118 -12.51 7.43 -15.81
C GLN A 118 -13.29 7.04 -14.56
N THR A 119 -14.05 5.95 -14.62
CA THR A 119 -14.68 5.31 -13.45
C THR A 119 -13.76 4.32 -12.76
N GLU A 120 -12.70 3.91 -13.44
CA GLU A 120 -11.65 2.99 -12.96
C GLU A 120 -10.30 3.44 -13.51
N ILE A 121 -9.26 3.41 -12.69
CA ILE A 121 -7.89 3.77 -13.07
C ILE A 121 -6.87 2.73 -12.67
N LYS A 122 -5.78 2.67 -13.41
CA LYS A 122 -4.55 1.99 -13.01
C LYS A 122 -3.63 2.97 -12.32
N TYR A 123 -3.25 2.68 -11.08
CA TYR A 123 -2.35 3.53 -10.31
C TYR A 123 -1.44 2.70 -9.42
N LEU A 124 -0.13 2.87 -9.53
CA LEU A 124 0.90 2.17 -8.76
C LEU A 124 0.74 0.63 -8.75
N GLY A 125 0.26 0.05 -9.86
CA GLY A 125 0.06 -1.40 -9.98
C GLY A 125 -1.23 -1.93 -9.35
N TYR A 126 -2.12 -1.02 -8.94
CA TYR A 126 -3.48 -1.32 -8.50
C TYR A 126 -4.50 -0.84 -9.53
N ILE A 127 -5.65 -1.46 -9.52
CA ILE A 127 -6.86 -0.97 -10.17
C ILE A 127 -7.76 -0.42 -9.08
N ILE A 128 -8.14 0.84 -9.23
CA ILE A 128 -8.93 1.60 -8.26
C ILE A 128 -10.21 2.05 -8.94
N SER A 129 -11.33 1.81 -8.28
CA SER A 129 -12.67 2.22 -8.72
C SER A 129 -13.48 2.71 -7.53
N SER A 130 -14.68 3.21 -7.75
CA SER A 130 -15.64 3.58 -6.69
C SER A 130 -16.00 2.42 -5.76
N ASN A 131 -15.87 1.18 -6.24
CA ASN A 131 -16.24 -0.01 -5.47
C ASN A 131 -15.09 -0.51 -4.58
N GLY A 132 -13.83 -0.13 -4.87
CA GLY A 132 -12.68 -0.58 -4.09
C GLY A 132 -11.39 -0.69 -4.90
N ILE A 133 -10.47 -1.49 -4.38
CA ILE A 133 -9.09 -1.64 -4.87
C ILE A 133 -8.83 -3.12 -5.17
N ARG A 134 -8.22 -3.39 -6.31
CA ARG A 134 -7.72 -4.73 -6.69
C ARG A 134 -6.35 -4.65 -7.32
N MET A 135 -5.69 -5.79 -7.41
CA MET A 135 -4.40 -5.89 -8.10
C MET A 135 -4.56 -5.77 -9.61
N ASP A 136 -3.61 -5.12 -10.29
CA ASP A 136 -3.56 -5.15 -11.76
C ASP A 136 -3.34 -6.59 -12.26
N PRO A 137 -4.18 -7.13 -13.15
CA PRO A 137 -4.02 -8.47 -13.71
C PRO A 137 -2.63 -8.76 -14.29
N SER A 138 -1.96 -7.75 -14.85
CA SER A 138 -0.58 -7.92 -15.34
C SER A 138 0.42 -8.27 -14.23
N LYS A 139 0.15 -7.86 -12.99
CA LYS A 139 0.99 -8.19 -11.82
C LYS A 139 0.69 -9.59 -11.31
N ILE A 140 -0.57 -10.01 -11.39
CA ILE A 140 -0.99 -11.38 -11.09
C ILE A 140 -0.30 -12.34 -12.06
N SER A 141 -0.39 -12.12 -13.37
CA SER A 141 0.27 -12.93 -14.39
C SER A 141 1.78 -13.01 -14.17
N ALA A 142 2.43 -11.88 -13.85
CA ALA A 142 3.86 -11.85 -13.56
C ALA A 142 4.24 -12.75 -12.36
N VAL A 143 3.41 -12.82 -11.31
CA VAL A 143 3.66 -13.72 -10.17
C VAL A 143 3.41 -15.17 -10.55
N GLN A 144 2.35 -15.46 -11.32
CA GLN A 144 2.03 -16.79 -11.78
C GLN A 144 3.16 -17.41 -12.62
N GLU A 145 3.72 -16.63 -13.53
CA GLU A 145 4.79 -17.04 -14.45
C GLU A 145 6.18 -16.98 -13.81
N TRP A 146 6.28 -16.53 -12.52
CA TRP A 146 7.59 -16.35 -11.88
C TRP A 146 8.34 -17.69 -11.76
N PRO A 147 9.58 -17.79 -12.22
CA PRO A 147 10.34 -19.03 -12.13
C PRO A 147 10.73 -19.34 -10.69
N THR A 148 10.90 -20.63 -10.38
CA THR A 148 11.41 -21.07 -9.08
C THR A 148 12.79 -20.43 -8.80
N PRO A 149 12.98 -19.73 -7.66
CA PRO A 149 14.24 -19.09 -7.30
C PRO A 149 15.38 -20.09 -7.17
N ARG A 150 16.56 -19.78 -7.73
CA ARG A 150 17.75 -20.66 -7.70
C ARG A 150 18.81 -20.20 -6.70
N LYS A 151 18.71 -18.98 -6.21
CA LYS A 151 19.64 -18.36 -5.25
C LYS A 151 18.91 -17.34 -4.37
N VAL A 152 19.52 -16.96 -3.26
CA VAL A 152 18.98 -15.98 -2.30
C VAL A 152 18.52 -14.69 -3.00
N ARG A 153 19.30 -14.17 -3.96
CA ARG A 153 18.97 -12.93 -4.67
C ARG A 153 17.67 -13.04 -5.47
N ASP A 154 17.44 -14.17 -6.14
CA ASP A 154 16.21 -14.37 -6.93
C ASP A 154 14.98 -14.38 -5.98
N LEU A 155 15.11 -15.06 -4.84
CA LEU A 155 14.07 -15.10 -3.82
C LEU A 155 13.83 -13.71 -3.19
N GLN A 156 14.88 -12.92 -2.96
CA GLN A 156 14.74 -11.55 -2.47
C GLN A 156 13.96 -10.67 -3.45
N VAL A 157 14.22 -10.81 -4.75
CA VAL A 157 13.49 -10.06 -5.80
C VAL A 157 12.03 -10.49 -5.83
N PHE A 158 11.75 -11.79 -5.79
CA PHE A 158 10.38 -12.31 -5.75
C PHE A 158 9.60 -11.82 -4.53
N LEU A 159 10.17 -12.00 -3.33
CA LEU A 159 9.52 -11.56 -2.09
C LEU A 159 9.42 -10.04 -2.00
N GLY A 160 10.39 -9.30 -2.51
CA GLY A 160 10.31 -7.84 -2.62
C GLY A 160 9.13 -7.38 -3.46
N PHE A 161 8.91 -8.06 -4.61
CA PHE A 161 7.78 -7.80 -5.48
C PHE A 161 6.45 -8.15 -4.80
N THR A 162 6.30 -9.36 -4.29
CA THR A 162 5.05 -9.84 -3.68
C THR A 162 4.70 -9.10 -2.38
N ASN A 163 5.69 -8.70 -1.57
CA ASN A 163 5.49 -7.94 -0.35
C ASN A 163 4.86 -6.56 -0.58
N PHE A 164 5.02 -5.97 -1.76
CA PHE A 164 4.36 -4.71 -2.10
C PHE A 164 2.83 -4.85 -2.07
N TYR A 165 2.32 -6.02 -2.46
CA TYR A 165 0.89 -6.34 -2.53
C TYR A 165 0.35 -7.10 -1.30
N ARG A 166 1.16 -7.27 -0.25
CA ARG A 166 0.79 -8.09 0.92
C ARG A 166 -0.53 -7.70 1.59
N SER A 167 -0.92 -6.43 1.49
CA SER A 167 -2.18 -5.93 2.05
C SER A 167 -3.44 -6.40 1.29
N LEU A 168 -3.27 -6.98 0.09
CA LEU A 168 -4.32 -7.61 -0.71
C LEU A 168 -4.33 -9.14 -0.55
N ILE A 169 -3.43 -9.70 0.23
CA ILE A 169 -3.25 -11.16 0.34
C ILE A 169 -3.46 -11.57 1.80
N LYS A 170 -4.51 -12.34 2.03
CA LYS A 170 -4.77 -12.96 3.33
C LYS A 170 -3.61 -13.88 3.71
N ASP A 171 -3.21 -13.87 4.98
CA ASP A 171 -2.18 -14.76 5.56
C ASP A 171 -0.81 -14.73 4.87
N TYR A 172 -0.44 -13.61 4.22
CA TYR A 172 0.82 -13.47 3.49
C TYR A 172 2.05 -13.92 4.30
N SER A 173 2.11 -13.58 5.59
CA SER A 173 3.28 -13.89 6.43
C SER A 173 3.43 -15.38 6.73
N ASN A 174 2.33 -16.12 6.86
CA ASN A 174 2.35 -17.58 7.01
C ASN A 174 2.90 -18.25 5.73
N MET A 175 2.42 -17.83 4.57
CA MET A 175 2.88 -18.36 3.29
C MET A 175 4.36 -18.12 3.03
N THR A 176 4.92 -17.01 3.51
CA THR A 176 6.33 -16.65 3.28
C THR A 176 7.31 -17.19 4.33
N CYS A 177 6.84 -17.83 5.41
CA CYS A 177 7.68 -18.21 6.54
C CYS A 177 8.80 -19.19 6.17
N HIS A 178 8.56 -20.19 5.32
CA HIS A 178 9.56 -21.17 4.88
C HIS A 178 10.56 -20.55 3.88
N LEU A 179 10.10 -19.60 3.07
CA LEU A 179 10.94 -18.86 2.11
C LEU A 179 11.91 -17.92 2.82
N THR A 180 11.43 -17.19 3.83
CA THR A 180 12.26 -16.23 4.60
C THR A 180 13.31 -16.92 5.47
N LYS A 181 13.13 -18.20 5.83
CA LYS A 181 14.15 -19.00 6.53
C LYS A 181 15.45 -19.11 5.73
N LEU A 182 15.38 -19.07 4.38
CA LEU A 182 16.54 -19.11 3.48
C LEU A 182 17.40 -17.84 3.50
N PHE A 183 16.96 -16.77 4.17
CA PHE A 183 17.74 -15.52 4.33
C PHE A 183 18.63 -15.52 5.56
N LYS A 184 18.56 -16.55 6.42
CA LYS A 184 19.39 -16.60 7.60
C LYS A 184 20.87 -16.62 7.21
N LYS A 185 21.66 -15.83 7.93
CA LYS A 185 23.10 -15.81 7.80
C LYS A 185 23.65 -17.22 8.06
N ASP A 186 24.58 -17.66 7.24
CA ASP A 186 25.22 -18.99 7.31
C ASP A 186 24.31 -20.19 6.94
N SER A 187 23.12 -19.93 6.37
CA SER A 187 22.27 -20.98 5.81
C SER A 187 22.63 -21.26 4.36
N LEU A 188 22.79 -22.53 4.02
CA LEU A 188 22.88 -22.93 2.60
C LEU A 188 21.52 -22.71 1.94
N PHE A 189 21.54 -22.17 0.71
CA PHE A 189 20.32 -22.05 -0.09
C PHE A 189 19.92 -23.43 -0.62
N VAL A 190 19.03 -24.11 0.10
CA VAL A 190 18.49 -25.41 -0.29
C VAL A 190 16.99 -25.23 -0.57
N TRP A 191 16.61 -25.43 -1.81
CA TRP A 191 15.22 -25.38 -2.22
C TRP A 191 14.60 -26.78 -2.09
N GLY A 192 13.65 -26.93 -1.19
CA GLY A 192 12.99 -28.20 -0.87
C GLY A 192 11.47 -28.12 -1.05
N PRO A 193 10.75 -29.20 -0.71
CA PRO A 193 9.29 -29.30 -0.86
C PRO A 193 8.51 -28.23 -0.10
N GLU A 194 8.98 -27.82 1.10
CA GLU A 194 8.34 -26.76 1.90
C GLU A 194 8.42 -25.41 1.21
N GLN A 195 9.57 -25.09 0.59
CA GLN A 195 9.78 -23.86 -0.15
C GLN A 195 8.91 -23.83 -1.41
N GLU A 196 8.85 -24.95 -2.13
CA GLU A 196 8.02 -25.09 -3.32
C GLU A 196 6.52 -24.95 -2.97
N LYS A 197 6.07 -25.60 -1.90
CA LYS A 197 4.70 -25.45 -1.38
C LYS A 197 4.37 -24.00 -1.02
N SER A 198 5.29 -23.31 -0.36
CA SER A 198 5.14 -21.90 0.00
C SER A 198 5.09 -20.99 -1.23
N LEU A 199 5.94 -21.24 -2.23
CA LEU A 199 5.92 -20.51 -3.50
C LEU A 199 4.59 -20.69 -4.22
N GLN A 200 4.10 -21.94 -4.33
CA GLN A 200 2.84 -22.24 -5.00
C GLN A 200 1.64 -21.63 -4.25
N ALA A 201 1.60 -21.77 -2.92
CA ALA A 201 0.55 -21.15 -2.10
C ALA A 201 0.49 -19.62 -2.31
N LEU A 202 1.64 -18.97 -2.43
CA LEU A 202 1.72 -17.54 -2.69
C LEU A 202 1.20 -17.21 -4.10
N LYS A 203 1.58 -17.98 -5.12
CA LYS A 203 1.06 -17.84 -6.49
C LYS A 203 -0.46 -18.00 -6.52
N ASP A 204 -0.98 -19.03 -5.88
CA ASP A 204 -2.42 -19.30 -5.81
C ASP A 204 -3.17 -18.17 -5.10
N ALA A 205 -2.63 -17.64 -3.99
CA ALA A 205 -3.21 -16.51 -3.29
C ALA A 205 -3.25 -15.23 -4.15
N PHE A 206 -2.24 -15.02 -4.99
CA PHE A 206 -2.25 -13.91 -5.95
C PHE A 206 -3.31 -14.09 -7.05
N ALA A 207 -3.50 -15.33 -7.55
CA ALA A 207 -4.52 -15.64 -8.55
C ALA A 207 -5.94 -15.39 -8.04
N HIS A 208 -6.15 -15.63 -6.75
CA HIS A 208 -7.45 -15.51 -6.07
C HIS A 208 -7.50 -14.27 -5.15
N SER A 209 -6.63 -13.26 -5.41
CA SER A 209 -6.58 -12.05 -4.59
C SER A 209 -7.94 -11.34 -4.58
N ASP A 210 -8.40 -11.05 -3.38
CA ASP A 210 -9.70 -10.45 -3.16
C ASP A 210 -9.74 -8.99 -3.65
N PHE A 211 -10.95 -8.59 -4.00
CA PHE A 211 -11.28 -7.20 -4.18
C PHE A 211 -11.52 -6.59 -2.80
N LEU A 212 -10.70 -5.60 -2.42
CA LEU A 212 -10.87 -4.89 -1.16
C LEU A 212 -11.81 -3.71 -1.35
N THR A 213 -12.89 -3.69 -0.56
CA THR A 213 -13.84 -2.58 -0.52
C THR A 213 -13.23 -1.35 0.15
N HIS A 214 -13.76 -0.19 -0.19
CA HIS A 214 -13.43 1.03 0.53
C HIS A 214 -14.10 1.04 1.90
N PRO A 215 -13.43 1.55 2.95
CA PRO A 215 -14.03 1.69 4.27
C PRO A 215 -15.13 2.75 4.26
N ASP A 216 -16.22 2.47 4.96
CA ASP A 216 -17.31 3.40 5.24
C ASP A 216 -17.31 3.74 6.74
N GLU A 217 -16.97 4.98 7.08
CA GLU A 217 -16.87 5.43 8.49
C GLU A 217 -18.23 5.44 9.20
N THR A 218 -19.34 5.34 8.48
CA THR A 218 -20.68 5.27 9.06
C THR A 218 -21.11 3.89 9.47
N ARG A 219 -20.31 2.84 9.18
CA ARG A 219 -20.61 1.44 9.45
C ARG A 219 -19.68 0.83 10.50
N PRO A 220 -20.12 -0.15 11.27
CA PRO A 220 -19.26 -0.85 12.21
C PRO A 220 -18.18 -1.66 11.49
N PHE A 221 -16.99 -1.66 12.07
CA PHE A 221 -15.88 -2.52 11.62
C PHE A 221 -15.92 -3.88 12.32
N ILE A 222 -15.50 -4.90 11.59
CA ILE A 222 -15.29 -6.25 12.07
C ILE A 222 -13.80 -6.57 11.88
N VAL A 223 -13.15 -7.02 12.94
CA VAL A 223 -11.75 -7.44 12.95
C VAL A 223 -11.71 -8.92 13.25
N GLU A 224 -11.38 -9.73 12.24
CA GLU A 224 -11.11 -11.17 12.42
C GLU A 224 -9.61 -11.34 12.63
N THR A 225 -9.21 -12.10 13.65
CA THR A 225 -7.79 -12.34 13.94
C THR A 225 -7.50 -13.81 14.11
N ASP A 226 -6.29 -14.21 13.76
CA ASP A 226 -5.80 -15.58 13.87
C ASP A 226 -4.30 -15.57 14.19
N ALA A 227 -3.84 -16.57 14.94
CA ALA A 227 -2.46 -16.77 15.30
C ALA A 227 -1.99 -18.20 15.01
N SER A 228 -0.93 -18.31 14.21
CA SER A 228 -0.24 -19.58 13.94
C SER A 228 1.02 -19.72 14.81
N ASP A 229 1.77 -20.81 14.65
CA ASP A 229 3.07 -20.97 15.30
C ASP A 229 4.13 -19.94 14.88
N TYR A 230 3.96 -19.30 13.73
CA TYR A 230 4.99 -18.43 13.13
C TYR A 230 4.57 -17.00 12.92
N ALA A 231 3.29 -16.77 12.75
CA ALA A 231 2.77 -15.46 12.34
C ALA A 231 1.40 -15.20 12.97
N ILE A 232 1.09 -13.92 13.11
CA ILE A 232 -0.24 -13.41 13.43
C ILE A 232 -0.83 -12.78 12.18
N SER A 233 -2.15 -12.86 12.06
CA SER A 233 -2.90 -12.27 10.96
C SER A 233 -4.19 -11.63 11.42
N GLY A 234 -4.74 -10.76 10.57
CA GLY A 234 -6.02 -10.13 10.78
C GLY A 234 -6.67 -9.74 9.45
N VAL A 235 -7.98 -9.69 9.47
CA VAL A 235 -8.83 -9.20 8.37
C VAL A 235 -9.71 -8.09 8.93
N LEU A 236 -9.67 -6.92 8.32
CA LEU A 236 -10.58 -5.83 8.59
C LEU A 236 -11.70 -5.88 7.56
N SER A 237 -12.94 -5.95 8.02
CA SER A 237 -14.11 -6.10 7.15
C SER A 237 -15.27 -5.20 7.59
N GLN A 238 -16.23 -5.02 6.68
CA GLN A 238 -17.54 -4.40 6.94
C GLN A 238 -18.62 -5.10 6.14
N TYR A 239 -19.87 -5.06 6.62
CA TYR A 239 -21.02 -5.49 5.82
C TYR A 239 -21.36 -4.44 4.77
N ASP A 240 -21.60 -4.89 3.52
CA ASP A 240 -22.11 -4.04 2.44
C ASP A 240 -23.64 -3.83 2.52
N ASP A 241 -24.22 -3.11 1.56
CA ASP A 241 -25.67 -2.85 1.50
C ASP A 241 -26.51 -4.12 1.29
N THR A 242 -25.89 -5.22 0.92
CA THR A 242 -26.51 -6.53 0.69
C THR A 242 -26.30 -7.50 1.85
N ASP A 243 -25.79 -6.99 2.99
CA ASP A 243 -25.46 -7.79 4.20
C ASP A 243 -24.39 -8.88 3.93
N VAL A 244 -23.48 -8.59 2.99
CA VAL A 244 -22.33 -9.45 2.69
C VAL A 244 -21.10 -8.85 3.34
N LEU A 245 -20.36 -9.65 4.10
CA LEU A 245 -19.11 -9.24 4.73
C LEU A 245 -18.02 -9.07 3.66
N ARG A 246 -17.49 -7.86 3.53
CA ARG A 246 -16.47 -7.51 2.55
C ARG A 246 -15.15 -7.14 3.22
N PRO A 247 -14.02 -7.67 2.76
CA PRO A 247 -12.72 -7.29 3.28
C PRO A 247 -12.33 -5.87 2.82
N ILE A 248 -11.74 -5.13 3.75
CA ILE A 248 -11.19 -3.78 3.54
C ILE A 248 -9.68 -3.83 3.51
N ALA A 249 -9.06 -4.65 4.37
CA ALA A 249 -7.62 -4.77 4.46
C ALA A 249 -7.22 -6.10 5.11
N PHE A 250 -6.09 -6.64 4.66
CA PHE A 250 -5.41 -7.74 5.34
C PHE A 250 -4.18 -7.24 6.07
N TYR A 251 -3.90 -7.87 7.20
CA TYR A 251 -2.68 -7.67 7.97
C TYR A 251 -2.07 -9.00 8.33
N ALA A 252 -0.77 -9.13 8.19
CA ALA A 252 -0.03 -10.27 8.69
C ALA A 252 1.42 -9.88 8.99
N ARG A 253 1.99 -10.41 10.07
CA ARG A 253 3.41 -10.37 10.34
C ARG A 253 3.93 -11.63 10.99
N GLN A 254 5.20 -11.92 10.77
CA GLN A 254 5.87 -13.00 11.50
C GLN A 254 6.12 -12.58 12.96
N MET A 255 5.96 -13.53 13.86
CA MET A 255 6.32 -13.35 15.26
C MET A 255 7.84 -13.43 15.44
N ASN A 256 8.38 -12.64 16.36
CA ASN A 256 9.76 -12.72 16.78
C ASN A 256 10.00 -13.98 17.63
N SER A 257 11.26 -14.25 18.02
CA SER A 257 11.61 -15.46 18.76
C SER A 257 10.96 -15.55 20.14
N ALA A 258 10.74 -14.43 20.82
CA ALA A 258 10.09 -14.40 22.13
C ALA A 258 8.56 -14.64 21.99
N GLU A 259 7.93 -13.97 21.04
CA GLU A 259 6.49 -14.11 20.77
C GLU A 259 6.08 -15.53 20.34
N ARG A 260 6.97 -16.26 19.66
CA ARG A 260 6.71 -17.66 19.28
C ARG A 260 6.59 -18.59 20.48
N ASN A 261 7.19 -18.23 21.62
CA ASN A 261 7.13 -19.00 22.85
C ASN A 261 5.91 -18.67 23.72
N TYR A 262 5.08 -17.73 23.30
CA TYR A 262 3.84 -17.42 24.01
C TYR A 262 2.86 -18.61 23.98
N GLU A 263 2.05 -18.72 25.01
CA GLU A 263 0.90 -19.62 25.00
C GLU A 263 -0.09 -19.22 23.90
N ILE A 264 -0.94 -20.15 23.47
CA ILE A 264 -1.83 -19.91 22.32
C ILE A 264 -2.74 -18.69 22.53
N TYR A 265 -3.29 -18.52 23.72
CA TYR A 265 -4.17 -17.39 24.04
C TYR A 265 -3.43 -16.04 24.05
N ASP A 266 -2.15 -16.03 24.44
CA ASP A 266 -1.31 -14.83 24.38
C ASP A 266 -0.98 -14.46 22.90
N LYS A 267 -0.81 -15.45 22.03
CA LYS A 267 -0.63 -15.23 20.58
C LYS A 267 -1.89 -14.68 19.94
N GLU A 268 -3.07 -15.22 20.31
CA GLU A 268 -4.36 -14.71 19.85
C GLU A 268 -4.59 -13.27 20.30
N LEU A 269 -4.32 -12.97 21.58
CA LEU A 269 -4.41 -11.61 22.10
C LEU A 269 -3.40 -10.67 21.40
N LEU A 270 -2.20 -11.15 21.13
CA LEU A 270 -1.19 -10.41 20.38
C LEU A 270 -1.69 -10.06 18.97
N ALA A 271 -2.37 -11.00 18.28
CA ALA A 271 -2.97 -10.77 16.97
C ALA A 271 -4.02 -9.66 17.02
N VAL A 272 -4.89 -9.65 18.03
CA VAL A 272 -5.88 -8.59 18.25
C VAL A 272 -5.19 -7.25 18.47
N VAL A 273 -4.29 -7.15 19.45
CA VAL A 273 -3.61 -5.91 19.82
C VAL A 273 -2.82 -5.32 18.64
N ASP A 274 -2.11 -6.16 17.90
CA ASP A 274 -1.32 -5.71 16.75
C ASP A 274 -2.21 -5.27 15.58
N SER A 275 -3.31 -5.97 15.33
CA SER A 275 -4.30 -5.59 14.33
C SER A 275 -4.91 -4.22 14.65
N PHE A 276 -5.28 -3.97 15.90
CA PHE A 276 -5.78 -2.66 16.34
C PHE A 276 -4.73 -1.56 16.21
N LYS A 277 -3.48 -1.83 16.56
CA LYS A 277 -2.37 -0.87 16.35
C LYS A 277 -2.19 -0.56 14.86
N HIS A 278 -2.23 -1.59 14.02
CA HIS A 278 -2.03 -1.45 12.58
C HIS A 278 -3.17 -0.65 11.94
N TRP A 279 -4.41 -0.93 12.32
CA TRP A 279 -5.61 -0.27 11.80
C TRP A 279 -6.11 0.89 12.66
N ARG A 280 -5.29 1.38 13.59
CA ARG A 280 -5.66 2.49 14.49
C ARG A 280 -6.31 3.66 13.75
N HIS A 281 -5.82 3.97 12.57
CA HIS A 281 -6.31 5.08 11.75
C HIS A 281 -7.69 4.82 11.10
N PHE A 282 -8.20 3.58 11.10
CA PHE A 282 -9.59 3.26 10.76
C PHE A 282 -10.47 3.18 12.00
N LEU A 283 -9.93 2.62 13.06
CA LEU A 283 -10.70 2.21 14.22
C LEU A 283 -10.82 3.33 15.27
N GLN A 284 -9.82 4.24 15.32
CA GLN A 284 -9.82 5.29 16.32
C GLN A 284 -10.80 6.41 15.94
N GLY A 285 -11.75 6.69 16.81
CA GLY A 285 -12.73 7.76 16.64
C GLY A 285 -13.96 7.36 15.83
N GLY A 286 -14.12 6.07 15.50
CA GLY A 286 -15.34 5.54 14.89
C GLY A 286 -16.58 5.75 15.77
N HIS A 287 -17.75 5.90 15.13
CA HIS A 287 -19.03 6.08 15.82
C HIS A 287 -19.64 4.78 16.32
N HIS A 288 -19.13 3.64 15.87
CA HIS A 288 -19.63 2.31 16.17
C HIS A 288 -18.58 1.47 16.92
N PRO A 289 -19.02 0.55 17.79
CA PRO A 289 -18.12 -0.41 18.40
C PRO A 289 -17.51 -1.34 17.33
N VAL A 290 -16.27 -1.76 17.56
CA VAL A 290 -15.58 -2.71 16.71
C VAL A 290 -15.87 -4.12 17.21
N THR A 291 -16.39 -4.97 16.34
CA THR A 291 -16.57 -6.39 16.64
C THR A 291 -15.28 -7.15 16.38
N VAL A 292 -14.80 -7.92 17.35
CA VAL A 292 -13.62 -8.78 17.19
C VAL A 292 -14.06 -10.24 17.12
N LEU A 293 -13.61 -10.93 16.08
CA LEU A 293 -13.79 -12.36 15.88
C LEU A 293 -12.43 -13.04 16.00
N CYS A 294 -12.28 -13.96 16.94
CA CYS A 294 -11.10 -14.79 17.10
C CYS A 294 -11.54 -16.19 17.57
N ASP A 295 -10.68 -17.19 17.41
CA ASP A 295 -10.98 -18.56 17.79
C ASP A 295 -11.16 -18.75 19.31
N HIS A 296 -10.76 -17.75 20.10
CA HIS A 296 -10.84 -17.85 21.55
C HIS A 296 -12.23 -17.40 22.07
N LYS A 297 -12.96 -18.30 22.72
CA LYS A 297 -14.33 -18.11 23.24
C LYS A 297 -14.51 -17.00 24.28
N ASN A 298 -13.43 -16.35 24.74
CA ASN A 298 -13.45 -15.36 25.83
C ASN A 298 -13.32 -13.90 25.41
N PHE A 299 -13.21 -13.60 24.11
CA PHE A 299 -13.17 -12.22 23.65
C PHE A 299 -14.54 -11.76 23.17
N GLY A 300 -15.11 -10.80 23.91
CA GLY A 300 -16.37 -10.16 23.59
C GLY A 300 -16.19 -8.88 22.74
N VAL A 301 -17.25 -8.09 22.67
CA VAL A 301 -17.26 -6.80 21.96
C VAL A 301 -16.42 -5.78 22.71
N PHE A 302 -15.47 -5.12 22.03
CA PHE A 302 -14.72 -4.00 22.58
C PHE A 302 -15.42 -2.67 22.26
N HIS A 303 -15.67 -1.86 23.29
CA HIS A 303 -16.15 -0.49 23.14
C HIS A 303 -14.98 0.49 23.31
N ASP A 304 -14.77 1.37 22.34
CA ASP A 304 -13.84 2.50 22.48
C ASP A 304 -14.58 3.64 23.23
N ASN A 305 -14.38 3.73 24.55
CA ASN A 305 -14.90 4.83 25.34
C ASN A 305 -14.05 6.08 25.10
N LYS A 306 -14.64 7.07 24.44
CA LYS A 306 -14.12 8.43 24.33
C LYS A 306 -14.22 9.16 25.68
N GLU A 307 -13.62 8.68 26.72
CA GLU A 307 -13.34 9.49 27.92
C GLU A 307 -12.48 8.62 28.85
N THR A 308 -11.23 9.00 28.94
CA THR A 308 -10.44 9.13 30.17
C THR A 308 -8.97 8.91 29.91
N HIS A 309 -8.19 9.92 30.24
CA HIS A 309 -6.86 9.72 30.80
C HIS A 309 -7.00 8.78 32.00
N SER A 310 -6.59 7.55 31.80
CA SER A 310 -6.04 6.64 32.81
C SER A 310 -6.26 5.19 32.42
N THR A 311 -5.17 4.43 32.48
CA THR A 311 -5.06 2.99 32.51
C THR A 311 -6.23 2.30 33.23
N SER A 312 -7.06 1.58 32.49
CA SER A 312 -7.67 0.29 32.84
C SER A 312 -8.78 -0.05 31.81
N GLY A 313 -8.47 -0.96 30.90
CA GLY A 313 -9.50 -1.58 30.07
C GLY A 313 -10.34 -2.52 30.95
N THR A 314 -11.61 -2.25 31.06
CA THR A 314 -12.54 -3.15 31.73
C THR A 314 -13.09 -4.11 30.67
N LEU A 315 -12.72 -5.36 30.75
CA LEU A 315 -13.37 -6.48 30.06
C LEU A 315 -14.78 -6.62 30.64
N VAL A 316 -15.80 -6.45 29.83
CA VAL A 316 -17.18 -6.82 30.19
C VAL A 316 -17.47 -8.13 29.50
N SER A 317 -17.74 -9.14 30.33
CA SER A 317 -18.15 -10.51 29.96
C SER A 317 -19.54 -10.57 29.34
#